data_e9e418dafef83a3cafe16209f2881951
#
_entry.id   e9e418dafef83a3cafe16209f2881951
#
_cell.length_a   1.000
_cell.length_b   1.000
_cell.length_c   1.000
_cell.angle_alpha   90.00
_cell.angle_beta   90.00
_cell.angle_gamma   90.00
#
_symmetry.space_group_name_H-M   'P 1'
#
loop_
_entity.id
_entity.type
_entity.pdbx_description
1 polymer ?
#
loop_
_entity_poly.entity_id
_entity_poly.type
_entity_poly.pdbx_seq_one_letter_code
_entity_poly.pdbx_strand_id
1 'polypeptide(L)'
;MIRIPYAVMIAAVAIFSGGLLCSDVNAQTVTVEEYQHPKGERELNFNKPYLEGIKDGLIAYNMSLEDKLFCLGGMLPVLTFERASDTLLHWARKRSGDAAGLSLGLALLYSLKEAFPCKSTPR
;
A
#
# COMPACT_ATOMS: atom_id res chain seq x y z
N MET A 1 17.44 -0.94 67.99
CA MET A 1 17.04 0.05 66.98
C MET A 1 17.97 -0.14 65.74
N ILE A 2 17.43 -0.71 64.70
CA ILE A 2 18.20 -0.91 63.45
C ILE A 2 17.90 0.32 62.56
N ARG A 3 18.92 1.14 62.34
CA ARG A 3 18.86 2.26 61.38
C ARG A 3 19.16 1.68 59.99
N ILE A 4 18.15 1.56 59.17
CA ILE A 4 18.30 1.24 57.75
C ILE A 4 18.72 2.54 57.05
N PRO A 5 19.87 2.57 56.41
CA PRO A 5 20.29 3.78 55.68
C PRO A 5 19.41 3.93 54.40
N TYR A 6 18.80 5.10 54.28
CA TYR A 6 17.98 5.51 53.15
C TYR A 6 18.73 5.65 51.82
N ALA A 7 19.91 5.07 51.73
CA ALA A 7 20.78 5.23 50.54
C ALA A 7 20.66 4.12 49.47
N VAL A 8 19.73 3.18 49.59
CA VAL A 8 19.61 2.03 48.67
C VAL A 8 18.32 2.08 47.79
N MET A 9 17.52 3.13 47.91
CA MET A 9 16.25 3.20 47.17
C MET A 9 16.26 4.19 45.96
N ILE A 10 17.37 4.54 45.36
CA ILE A 10 17.40 5.43 44.20
C ILE A 10 18.08 4.77 42.98
N ALA A 11 18.20 3.47 42.93
CA ALA A 11 18.86 2.80 41.79
C ALA A 11 17.94 1.90 40.95
N ALA A 12 16.61 2.03 41.02
CA ALA A 12 15.71 1.11 40.35
C ALA A 12 14.67 1.79 39.40
N VAL A 13 14.80 3.07 39.07
CA VAL A 13 13.82 3.76 38.18
C VAL A 13 14.44 4.28 36.87
N ALA A 14 15.68 3.94 36.56
CA ALA A 14 16.38 4.45 35.36
C ALA A 14 16.49 3.46 34.20
N ILE A 15 15.71 2.37 34.16
CA ILE A 15 15.84 1.36 33.08
C ILE A 15 14.56 1.20 32.23
N PHE A 16 13.60 2.12 32.32
CA PHE A 16 12.40 2.08 31.47
C PHE A 16 12.24 3.28 30.53
N SER A 17 13.30 4.06 30.31
CA SER A 17 13.41 4.91 29.15
C SER A 17 14.25 4.22 28.06
N GLY A 18 14.02 2.93 27.87
CA GLY A 18 14.33 2.23 26.65
C GLY A 18 13.48 2.89 25.56
N GLY A 19 14.09 3.84 24.84
CA GLY A 19 13.44 4.50 23.74
C GLY A 19 12.74 3.45 22.91
N LEU A 20 11.48 3.67 22.63
CA LEU A 20 10.84 3.18 21.43
C LEU A 20 11.76 3.68 20.29
N LEU A 21 12.78 2.86 19.98
CA LEU A 21 13.39 2.89 18.67
C LEU A 21 12.21 2.50 17.74
N CYS A 22 11.47 3.52 17.30
CA CYS A 22 10.78 3.41 16.05
C CYS A 22 11.90 3.11 15.06
N SER A 23 12.20 1.82 14.87
CA SER A 23 12.88 1.38 13.68
C SER A 23 12.05 2.00 12.57
N ASP A 24 12.64 2.90 11.80
CA ASP A 24 12.07 3.32 10.55
C ASP A 24 11.78 2.03 9.79
N VAL A 25 10.56 1.53 9.92
CA VAL A 25 10.04 0.54 9.00
C VAL A 25 9.93 1.34 7.71
N ASN A 26 11.01 1.35 6.94
CA ASN A 26 10.94 1.68 5.53
C ASN A 26 9.96 0.67 4.94
N ALA A 27 8.69 1.03 4.96
CA ALA A 27 7.69 0.37 4.17
C ALA A 27 8.16 0.54 2.73
N GLN A 28 8.86 -0.45 2.20
CA GLN A 28 9.26 -0.49 0.80
C GLN A 28 8.00 -0.53 -0.03
N THR A 29 7.58 0.64 -0.45
CA THR A 29 6.54 0.78 -1.45
C THR A 29 7.15 0.37 -2.78
N VAL A 30 6.65 -0.71 -3.37
CA VAL A 30 7.05 -1.12 -4.72
C VAL A 30 6.61 -0.05 -5.70
N THR A 31 7.52 0.42 -6.53
CA THR A 31 7.24 1.36 -7.61
C THR A 31 6.77 0.62 -8.87
N VAL A 32 6.19 1.37 -9.82
CA VAL A 32 5.82 0.82 -11.13
C VAL A 32 7.04 0.23 -11.85
N GLU A 33 8.18 0.91 -11.79
CA GLU A 33 9.43 0.45 -12.42
C GLU A 33 9.90 -0.88 -11.82
N GLU A 34 9.92 -0.99 -10.50
CA GLU A 34 10.31 -2.24 -9.82
C GLU A 34 9.36 -3.39 -10.13
N TYR A 35 8.07 -3.09 -10.30
CA TYR A 35 7.09 -4.08 -10.71
C TYR A 35 7.29 -4.56 -12.15
N GLN A 36 7.59 -3.65 -13.06
CA GLN A 36 7.83 -3.97 -14.48
C GLN A 36 9.17 -4.68 -14.71
N HIS A 37 10.18 -4.37 -13.91
CA HIS A 37 11.55 -4.84 -14.05
C HIS A 37 12.07 -5.47 -12.75
N PRO A 38 11.54 -6.63 -12.33
CA PRO A 38 12.01 -7.30 -11.12
C PRO A 38 13.46 -7.73 -11.29
N LYS A 39 14.28 -7.43 -10.27
CA LYS A 39 15.73 -7.70 -10.28
C LYS A 39 16.10 -9.16 -10.04
N GLY A 40 15.13 -10.00 -9.66
CA GLY A 40 15.37 -11.39 -9.38
C GLY A 40 14.09 -12.17 -9.08
N GLU A 41 14.24 -13.47 -8.88
CA GLU A 41 13.13 -14.38 -8.63
C GLU A 41 12.34 -14.03 -7.37
N ARG A 42 13.04 -13.53 -6.32
CA ARG A 42 12.40 -13.11 -5.07
C ARG A 42 11.44 -11.95 -5.28
N GLU A 43 11.85 -10.93 -6.02
CA GLU A 43 11.00 -9.78 -6.34
C GLU A 43 9.84 -10.19 -7.24
N LEU A 44 10.10 -11.03 -8.22
CA LEU A 44 9.08 -11.57 -9.11
C LEU A 44 8.00 -12.32 -8.33
N ASN A 45 8.39 -13.19 -7.38
CA ASN A 45 7.47 -13.93 -6.54
C ASN A 45 6.70 -13.06 -5.54
N PHE A 46 7.30 -11.93 -5.14
CA PHE A 46 6.67 -10.98 -4.22
C PHE A 46 5.65 -10.07 -4.93
N ASN A 47 5.88 -9.72 -6.17
CA ASN A 47 5.08 -8.74 -6.90
C ASN A 47 3.61 -9.14 -7.05
N LYS A 48 3.35 -10.42 -7.28
CA LYS A 48 1.96 -10.89 -7.44
C LYS A 48 1.13 -10.74 -6.16
N PRO A 49 1.51 -11.32 -5.02
CA PRO A 49 0.74 -11.15 -3.78
C PRO A 49 0.70 -9.69 -3.31
N TYR A 50 1.72 -8.90 -3.60
CA TYR A 50 1.74 -7.47 -3.27
C TYR A 50 0.66 -6.71 -4.07
N LEU A 51 0.59 -6.91 -5.38
CA LEU A 51 -0.45 -6.28 -6.21
C LEU A 51 -1.86 -6.77 -5.85
N GLU A 52 -2.01 -8.07 -5.54
CA GLU A 52 -3.27 -8.62 -5.05
C GLU A 52 -3.75 -7.93 -3.79
N GLY A 53 -2.86 -7.74 -2.81
CA GLY A 53 -3.19 -7.05 -1.57
C GLY A 53 -3.61 -5.59 -1.80
N ILE A 54 -2.90 -4.86 -2.65
CA ILE A 54 -3.26 -3.49 -3.02
C ILE A 54 -4.61 -3.45 -3.73
N LYS A 55 -4.82 -4.32 -4.69
CA LYS A 55 -6.08 -4.45 -5.43
C LYS A 55 -7.26 -4.67 -4.48
N ASP A 56 -7.14 -5.64 -3.59
CA ASP A 56 -8.20 -5.96 -2.64
C ASP A 56 -8.46 -4.80 -1.67
N GLY A 57 -7.42 -4.14 -1.20
CA GLY A 57 -7.52 -2.95 -0.37
C GLY A 57 -8.22 -1.78 -1.06
N LEU A 58 -7.87 -1.52 -2.32
CA LEU A 58 -8.51 -0.46 -3.12
C LEU A 58 -9.99 -0.77 -3.40
N ILE A 59 -10.33 -2.02 -3.68
CA ILE A 59 -11.73 -2.44 -3.87
C ILE A 59 -12.51 -2.23 -2.57
N ALA A 60 -12.00 -2.71 -1.45
CA ALA A 60 -12.66 -2.56 -0.15
C ALA A 60 -12.85 -1.09 0.22
N TYR A 61 -11.84 -0.27 0.02
CA TYR A 61 -11.92 1.18 0.26
C TYR A 61 -12.96 1.84 -0.66
N ASN A 62 -12.90 1.56 -1.95
CA ASN A 62 -13.85 2.10 -2.92
C ASN A 62 -15.30 1.73 -2.59
N MET A 63 -15.53 0.48 -2.13
CA MET A 63 -16.85 0.04 -1.71
C MET A 63 -17.38 0.80 -0.48
N SER A 64 -16.50 1.24 0.41
CA SER A 64 -16.87 1.99 1.61
C SER A 64 -17.24 3.45 1.33
N LEU A 65 -16.87 3.98 0.18
CA LEU A 65 -17.14 5.37 -0.20
C LEU A 65 -18.56 5.53 -0.74
N GLU A 66 -19.21 6.64 -0.40
CA GLU A 66 -20.47 7.05 -1.01
C GLU A 66 -20.25 7.42 -2.49
N ASP A 67 -19.28 8.31 -2.74
CA ASP A 67 -18.85 8.65 -4.08
C ASP A 67 -17.68 7.74 -4.50
N LYS A 68 -17.97 6.81 -5.40
CA LYS A 68 -16.97 5.83 -5.88
C LYS A 68 -15.86 6.49 -6.68
N LEU A 69 -14.62 6.05 -6.49
CA LEU A 69 -13.47 6.50 -7.25
C LEU A 69 -13.41 5.86 -8.64
N PHE A 70 -13.85 4.62 -8.75
CA PHE A 70 -13.97 3.87 -9.99
C PHE A 70 -15.17 2.92 -9.92
N CYS A 71 -15.70 2.55 -11.07
CA CYS A 71 -16.89 1.73 -11.17
C CYS A 71 -16.66 0.55 -12.11
N LEU A 72 -16.49 -0.64 -11.53
CA LEU A 72 -16.17 -1.86 -12.29
C LEU A 72 -17.34 -2.38 -13.13
N GLY A 73 -18.57 -1.94 -12.85
CA GLY A 73 -19.78 -2.40 -13.51
C GLY A 73 -20.23 -3.79 -13.05
N GLY A 74 -21.51 -4.12 -13.33
CA GLY A 74 -22.09 -5.41 -12.99
C GLY A 74 -22.57 -5.53 -11.53
N MET A 75 -23.34 -6.60 -11.26
CA MET A 75 -23.91 -6.85 -9.93
C MET A 75 -22.87 -7.36 -8.92
N LEU A 76 -21.81 -8.04 -9.41
CA LEU A 76 -20.68 -8.53 -8.62
C LEU A 76 -19.41 -8.11 -9.34
N PRO A 77 -18.89 -6.90 -9.08
CA PRO A 77 -17.70 -6.43 -9.73
C PRO A 77 -16.51 -7.26 -9.27
N VAL A 78 -15.99 -8.08 -10.17
CA VAL A 78 -14.78 -8.87 -9.92
C VAL A 78 -13.62 -8.27 -10.71
N LEU A 79 -12.59 -7.84 -10.00
CA LEU A 79 -11.32 -7.45 -10.58
C LEU A 79 -10.31 -8.55 -10.31
N THR A 80 -9.95 -9.32 -11.35
CA THR A 80 -8.92 -10.34 -11.26
C THR A 80 -7.54 -9.71 -11.19
N PHE A 81 -6.55 -10.47 -10.72
CA PHE A 81 -5.15 -10.04 -10.72
C PHE A 81 -4.69 -9.69 -12.14
N GLU A 82 -4.98 -10.56 -13.11
CA GLU A 82 -4.59 -10.38 -14.50
C GLU A 82 -5.17 -9.09 -15.08
N ARG A 83 -6.44 -8.82 -14.84
CA ARG A 83 -7.09 -7.60 -15.30
C ARG A 83 -6.54 -6.34 -14.63
N ALA A 84 -6.27 -6.40 -13.32
CA ALA A 84 -5.65 -5.29 -12.59
C ALA A 84 -4.22 -5.02 -13.11
N SER A 85 -3.42 -6.06 -13.29
CA SER A 85 -2.06 -5.96 -13.83
C SER A 85 -2.04 -5.41 -15.24
N ASP A 86 -2.88 -5.93 -16.13
CA ASP A 86 -2.98 -5.44 -17.51
C ASP A 86 -3.43 -3.99 -17.58
N THR A 87 -4.39 -3.60 -16.77
CA THR A 87 -4.87 -2.21 -16.67
C THR A 87 -3.77 -1.28 -16.21
N LEU A 88 -3.04 -1.66 -15.18
CA LEU A 88 -1.90 -0.91 -14.65
C LEU A 88 -0.79 -0.75 -15.69
N LEU A 89 -0.38 -1.85 -16.32
CA LEU A 89 0.71 -1.85 -17.31
C LEU A 89 0.33 -1.06 -18.57
N HIS A 90 -0.90 -1.17 -19.03
CA HIS A 90 -1.41 -0.38 -20.14
C HIS A 90 -1.39 1.13 -19.83
N TRP A 91 -1.87 1.49 -18.65
CA TRP A 91 -1.85 2.86 -18.16
C TRP A 91 -0.43 3.41 -18.05
N ALA A 92 0.50 2.63 -17.49
CA ALA A 92 1.90 3.03 -17.33
C ALA A 92 2.61 3.23 -18.68
N ARG A 93 2.36 2.34 -19.67
CA ARG A 93 2.94 2.46 -21.02
C ARG A 93 2.56 3.74 -21.74
N LYS A 94 1.34 4.21 -21.54
CA LYS A 94 0.89 5.49 -22.13
C LYS A 94 1.63 6.71 -21.57
N ARG A 95 2.23 6.59 -20.40
CA ARG A 95 2.89 7.70 -19.69
C ARG A 95 4.41 7.69 -19.79
N SER A 96 5.00 6.77 -20.54
CA SER A 96 6.41 6.77 -20.97
C SER A 96 7.39 7.13 -19.87
N GLY A 97 7.51 6.53 -18.78
CA GLY A 97 8.47 6.82 -17.72
C GLY A 97 8.02 7.85 -16.68
N ASP A 98 7.03 8.69 -16.95
CA ASP A 98 6.47 9.60 -15.95
C ASP A 98 5.81 8.84 -14.77
N ALA A 99 5.33 7.62 -15.03
CA ALA A 99 4.74 6.75 -14.04
C ALA A 99 5.76 5.87 -13.29
N ALA A 100 6.99 5.77 -13.76
CA ALA A 100 7.98 4.80 -13.25
C ALA A 100 8.26 4.94 -11.75
N GLY A 101 8.35 6.17 -11.25
CA GLY A 101 8.62 6.48 -9.85
C GLY A 101 7.39 6.46 -8.94
N LEU A 102 6.19 6.28 -9.48
CA LEU A 102 4.97 6.22 -8.66
C LEU A 102 4.92 4.91 -7.86
N SER A 103 4.35 5.00 -6.64
CA SER A 103 4.01 3.79 -5.90
C SER A 103 2.99 2.97 -6.67
N LEU A 104 3.11 1.66 -6.59
CA LEU A 104 2.25 0.73 -7.31
C LEU A 104 0.75 0.92 -6.95
N GLY A 105 0.48 1.22 -5.67
CA GLY A 105 -0.88 1.48 -5.21
C GLY A 105 -1.50 2.72 -5.82
N LEU A 106 -0.75 3.81 -5.91
CA LEU A 106 -1.23 5.05 -6.52
C LEU A 106 -1.42 4.88 -8.04
N ALA A 107 -0.49 4.21 -8.70
CA ALA A 107 -0.58 3.92 -10.12
C ALA A 107 -1.78 3.01 -10.44
N LEU A 108 -2.02 1.99 -9.62
CA LEU A 108 -3.21 1.14 -9.77
C LEU A 108 -4.50 1.94 -9.59
N LEU A 109 -4.57 2.80 -8.59
CA LEU A 109 -5.74 3.65 -8.38
C LEU A 109 -6.03 4.53 -9.61
N TYR A 110 -5.02 5.22 -10.12
CA TYR A 110 -5.19 6.07 -11.31
C TYR A 110 -5.57 5.27 -12.54
N SER A 111 -4.97 4.10 -12.74
CA SER A 111 -5.31 3.23 -13.86
C SER A 111 -6.75 2.72 -13.80
N LEU A 112 -7.23 2.37 -12.61
CA LEU A 112 -8.62 1.94 -12.41
C LEU A 112 -9.61 3.08 -12.62
N LYS A 113 -9.29 4.29 -12.15
CA LYS A 113 -10.13 5.48 -12.39
C LYS A 113 -10.26 5.81 -13.87
N GLU A 114 -9.18 5.65 -14.64
CA GLU A 114 -9.19 5.92 -16.08
C GLU A 114 -9.90 4.80 -16.87
N ALA A 115 -9.66 3.53 -16.51
CA ALA A 115 -10.24 2.39 -17.20
C ALA A 115 -11.72 2.15 -16.87
N PHE A 116 -12.11 2.48 -15.64
CA PHE A 116 -13.47 2.25 -15.13
C PHE A 116 -14.07 3.52 -14.52
N PRO A 117 -14.26 4.57 -15.33
CA PRO A 117 -14.83 5.80 -14.82
C PRO A 117 -16.27 5.59 -14.36
N CYS A 118 -16.62 6.22 -13.24
CA CYS A 118 -17.99 6.26 -12.79
C CYS A 118 -18.78 7.24 -13.67
N LYS A 119 -19.95 6.84 -14.13
CA LYS A 119 -20.85 7.73 -14.86
C LYS A 119 -21.37 8.80 -13.89
N SER A 120 -21.14 10.07 -14.21
CA SER A 120 -21.78 11.15 -13.49
C SER A 120 -23.28 11.04 -13.72
N THR A 121 -24.04 10.80 -12.63
CA THR A 121 -25.51 10.92 -12.68
C THR A 121 -25.82 12.41 -12.92
N PRO A 122 -26.55 12.76 -14.00
CA PRO A 122 -27.04 14.12 -14.15
C PRO A 122 -27.94 14.45 -12.96
N ARG A 123 -27.59 15.52 -12.26
CA ARG A 123 -28.43 16.08 -11.19
C ARG A 123 -29.60 16.82 -11.81
#